data_fe159c646e7e3613b4a4bda03b3f3cd0
#
_entry.id   fe159c646e7e3613b4a4bda03b3f3cd0
#
_cell.length_a   1.000
_cell.length_b   1.000
_cell.length_c   1.000
_cell.angle_alpha   90.00
_cell.angle_beta   90.00
_cell.angle_gamma   90.00
#
_symmetry.space_group_name_H-M   'P 1'
#
loop_
_entity.id
_entity.type
_entity.pdbx_description
1 polymer ?
#
loop_
_entity_poly.entity_id
_entity_poly.type
_entity_poly.pdbx_seq_one_letter_code
_entity_poly.pdbx_strand_id
1 'polypeptide(L)'
;MPQDMNYSTDNTRIIDRKKVPAPYELINKLPIDNEISRLVYGTRQEISQILHQKDDRLLVVVGPCSIHDPDSALEYARKLIEQNINYKEELLIVMRVYFEKPRTTVGWKGLINDPDLNETYNIGKGVEMARKLLIDLAKLNLPAGTEFLYPISPQYITDIISWGAIGELQKAKFIES
;
A
#
# COMPACT_ATOMS: atom_id res chain seq x y z
N MET A 1 -30.74 30.86 26.85
CA MET A 1 -31.11 29.47 26.58
C MET A 1 -30.68 29.16 25.18
N PRO A 2 -29.91 28.10 24.92
CA PRO A 2 -29.59 27.69 23.53
C PRO A 2 -30.92 27.33 22.87
N GLN A 3 -31.19 27.93 21.70
CA GLN A 3 -32.31 27.49 20.86
C GLN A 3 -32.12 26.03 20.50
N ASP A 4 -33.10 25.18 20.78
CA ASP A 4 -33.15 23.81 20.29
C ASP A 4 -33.07 23.86 18.76
N MET A 5 -31.92 23.48 18.22
CA MET A 5 -31.76 23.34 16.77
C MET A 5 -32.56 22.13 16.33
N ASN A 6 -33.71 22.36 15.71
CA ASN A 6 -34.62 21.31 15.21
C ASN A 6 -34.08 20.54 13.99
N TYR A 7 -32.90 20.89 13.48
CA TYR A 7 -32.33 20.27 12.29
C TYR A 7 -30.93 19.71 12.58
N SER A 8 -30.74 18.41 12.35
CA SER A 8 -29.41 17.80 12.40
C SER A 8 -28.66 18.12 11.12
N THR A 9 -27.53 18.80 11.24
CA THR A 9 -26.65 19.18 10.12
C THR A 9 -25.35 18.40 10.12
N ASP A 10 -25.06 17.63 11.18
CA ASP A 10 -23.83 16.87 11.32
C ASP A 10 -24.11 15.36 11.22
N ASN A 11 -23.25 14.66 10.49
CA ASN A 11 -23.23 13.20 10.38
C ASN A 11 -24.55 12.54 9.88
N THR A 12 -25.38 13.25 9.18
CA THR A 12 -26.73 12.81 8.78
C THR A 12 -26.76 11.60 7.87
N ARG A 13 -25.62 11.26 7.24
CA ARG A 13 -25.47 10.10 6.32
C ARG A 13 -24.50 9.03 6.84
N ILE A 14 -23.97 9.20 8.04
CA ILE A 14 -23.07 8.21 8.65
C ILE A 14 -23.89 7.15 9.34
N ILE A 15 -23.75 5.90 8.90
CA ILE A 15 -24.47 4.75 9.45
C ILE A 15 -23.68 4.16 10.62
N ASP A 16 -22.34 4.08 10.50
CA ASP A 16 -21.46 3.50 11.51
C ASP A 16 -20.06 4.13 11.46
N ARG A 17 -19.34 4.04 12.58
CA ARG A 17 -17.94 4.48 12.69
C ARG A 17 -17.12 3.37 13.30
N LYS A 18 -16.13 2.88 12.55
CA LYS A 18 -15.19 1.86 13.04
C LYS A 18 -13.85 2.50 13.36
N LYS A 19 -13.29 2.15 14.50
CA LYS A 19 -11.94 2.60 14.87
C LYS A 19 -10.91 1.85 14.04
N VAL A 20 -10.02 2.57 13.38
CA VAL A 20 -8.82 2.02 12.74
C VAL A 20 -7.67 2.18 13.74
N PRO A 21 -6.76 1.18 13.90
CA PRO A 21 -5.60 1.32 14.78
C PRO A 21 -4.75 2.50 14.32
N ALA A 22 -4.13 3.21 15.25
CA ALA A 22 -3.21 4.29 14.88
C ALA A 22 -1.97 3.71 14.16
N PRO A 23 -1.37 4.43 13.19
CA PRO A 23 -0.21 3.94 12.45
C PRO A 23 0.92 3.43 13.35
N TYR A 24 1.24 4.16 14.43
CA TYR A 24 2.28 3.75 15.37
C TYR A 24 1.97 2.44 16.10
N GLU A 25 0.69 2.16 16.39
CA GLU A 25 0.27 0.91 17.04
C GLU A 25 0.53 -0.29 16.11
N LEU A 26 0.23 -0.15 14.82
CA LEU A 26 0.48 -1.19 13.84
C LEU A 26 1.98 -1.36 13.56
N ILE A 27 2.73 -0.27 13.44
CA ILE A 27 4.19 -0.32 13.25
C ILE A 27 4.87 -1.02 14.42
N ASN A 28 4.45 -0.73 15.66
CA ASN A 28 4.98 -1.41 16.85
C ASN A 28 4.58 -2.88 16.93
N LYS A 29 3.39 -3.24 16.45
CA LYS A 29 2.91 -4.63 16.38
C LYS A 29 3.65 -5.44 15.32
N LEU A 30 3.97 -4.82 14.20
CA LEU A 30 4.65 -5.42 13.04
C LEU A 30 5.88 -4.56 12.68
N PRO A 31 6.93 -4.55 13.50
CA PRO A 31 8.12 -3.75 13.24
C PRO A 31 8.94 -4.32 12.08
N ILE A 32 9.70 -3.47 11.42
CA ILE A 32 10.76 -3.88 10.50
C ILE A 32 12.06 -4.07 11.28
N ASP A 33 12.90 -4.99 10.81
CA ASP A 33 14.25 -5.19 11.31
C ASP A 33 15.28 -4.41 10.48
N ASN A 34 16.56 -4.53 10.89
CA ASN A 34 17.66 -3.86 10.20
C ASN A 34 17.89 -4.40 8.78
N GLU A 35 17.56 -5.65 8.48
CA GLU A 35 17.75 -6.23 7.16
C GLU A 35 16.70 -5.66 6.19
N ILE A 36 15.45 -5.61 6.61
CA ILE A 36 14.36 -4.99 5.85
C ILE A 36 14.65 -3.50 5.61
N SER A 37 15.07 -2.79 6.67
CA SER A 37 15.42 -1.37 6.55
C SER A 37 16.55 -1.13 5.54
N ARG A 38 17.57 -2.00 5.55
CA ARG A 38 18.69 -1.94 4.60
C ARG A 38 18.25 -2.22 3.18
N LEU A 39 17.41 -3.24 2.96
CA LEU A 39 16.83 -3.54 1.64
C LEU A 39 16.09 -2.32 1.09
N VAL A 40 15.16 -1.75 1.86
CA VAL A 40 14.35 -0.61 1.42
C VAL A 40 15.21 0.60 1.11
N TYR A 41 16.13 0.95 2.02
CA TYR A 41 17.03 2.08 1.83
C TYR A 41 17.94 1.88 0.61
N GLY A 42 18.58 0.71 0.50
CA GLY A 42 19.47 0.38 -0.62
C GLY A 42 18.76 0.45 -1.96
N THR A 43 17.58 -0.19 -2.06
CA THR A 43 16.78 -0.15 -3.29
C THR A 43 16.36 1.28 -3.67
N ARG A 44 16.02 2.13 -2.70
CA ARG A 44 15.71 3.55 -3.00
C ARG A 44 16.92 4.29 -3.56
N GLN A 45 18.12 4.01 -3.07
CA GLN A 45 19.35 4.59 -3.61
C GLN A 45 19.62 4.08 -5.04
N GLU A 46 19.48 2.77 -5.29
CA GLU A 46 19.64 2.19 -6.62
C GLU A 46 18.63 2.77 -7.62
N ILE A 47 17.35 2.89 -7.25
CA ILE A 47 16.34 3.55 -8.07
C ILE A 47 16.76 4.99 -8.39
N SER A 48 17.24 5.74 -7.41
CA SER A 48 17.73 7.09 -7.62
C SER A 48 18.91 7.15 -8.58
N GLN A 49 19.87 6.20 -8.50
CA GLN A 49 20.99 6.12 -9.42
C GLN A 49 20.53 5.86 -10.86
N ILE A 50 19.60 4.92 -11.06
CA ILE A 50 19.02 4.61 -12.37
C ILE A 50 18.33 5.85 -12.96
N LEU A 51 17.47 6.51 -12.18
CA LEU A 51 16.73 7.69 -12.65
C LEU A 51 17.64 8.88 -13.00
N HIS A 52 18.81 8.97 -12.36
CA HIS A 52 19.81 10.00 -12.64
C HIS A 52 20.89 9.53 -13.66
N GLN A 53 20.66 8.40 -14.34
CA GLN A 53 21.59 7.86 -15.36
C GLN A 53 23.01 7.58 -14.83
N LYS A 54 23.10 7.16 -13.57
CA LYS A 54 24.35 6.75 -12.92
C LYS A 54 24.47 5.23 -12.77
N ASP A 55 23.41 4.52 -13.06
CA ASP A 55 23.31 3.07 -13.12
C ASP A 55 22.58 2.72 -14.41
N ASP A 56 23.16 1.89 -15.24
CA ASP A 56 22.66 1.55 -16.58
C ASP A 56 21.56 0.48 -16.57
N ARG A 57 21.25 -0.08 -15.41
CA ARG A 57 20.15 -1.04 -15.27
C ARG A 57 18.80 -0.39 -15.57
N LEU A 58 17.85 -1.21 -16.01
CA LEU A 58 16.47 -0.78 -16.17
C LEU A 58 15.67 -1.03 -14.89
N LEU A 59 14.99 -0.01 -14.37
CA LEU A 59 14.01 -0.17 -13.30
C LEU A 59 12.73 -0.83 -13.83
N VAL A 60 12.37 -1.98 -13.28
CA VAL A 60 11.17 -2.73 -13.65
C VAL A 60 10.25 -2.87 -12.45
N VAL A 61 9.10 -2.21 -12.49
CA VAL A 61 8.03 -2.36 -11.47
C VAL A 61 6.96 -3.28 -12.05
N VAL A 62 6.94 -4.54 -11.62
CA VAL A 62 6.11 -5.60 -12.21
C VAL A 62 5.38 -6.40 -11.16
N GLY A 63 4.14 -6.78 -11.44
CA GLY A 63 3.30 -7.57 -10.53
C GLY A 63 1.84 -7.60 -10.96
N PRO A 64 0.99 -8.26 -10.16
CA PRO A 64 -0.45 -8.33 -10.42
C PRO A 64 -1.09 -6.95 -10.41
N CYS A 65 -2.25 -6.81 -11.07
CA CYS A 65 -3.00 -5.55 -11.13
C CYS A 65 -3.36 -5.00 -9.75
N SER A 66 -3.73 -5.88 -8.82
CA SER A 66 -3.85 -5.61 -7.39
C SER A 66 -3.75 -6.89 -6.59
N ILE A 67 -3.37 -6.73 -5.34
CA ILE A 67 -3.31 -7.82 -4.37
C ILE A 67 -4.70 -7.99 -3.76
N HIS A 68 -5.28 -9.18 -3.88
CA HIS A 68 -6.51 -9.57 -3.20
C HIS A 68 -6.29 -10.75 -2.26
N ASP A 69 -5.23 -11.55 -2.55
CA ASP A 69 -4.84 -12.73 -1.78
C ASP A 69 -3.33 -12.68 -1.50
N PRO A 70 -2.91 -12.58 -0.22
CA PRO A 70 -1.51 -12.56 0.17
C PRO A 70 -0.74 -13.83 -0.21
N ASP A 71 -1.37 -15.00 -0.15
CA ASP A 71 -0.68 -16.28 -0.44
C ASP A 71 -0.33 -16.38 -1.92
N SER A 72 -1.25 -16.02 -2.80
CA SER A 72 -0.99 -15.91 -4.24
C SER A 72 0.08 -14.87 -4.56
N ALA A 73 0.11 -13.76 -3.81
CA ALA A 73 1.15 -12.74 -3.97
C ALA A 73 2.54 -13.28 -3.59
N LEU A 74 2.64 -14.06 -2.52
CA LEU A 74 3.89 -14.71 -2.11
C LEU A 74 4.34 -15.81 -3.09
N GLU A 75 3.40 -16.55 -3.69
CA GLU A 75 3.74 -17.51 -4.77
C GLU A 75 4.32 -16.76 -5.98
N TYR A 76 3.69 -15.67 -6.39
CA TYR A 76 4.21 -14.79 -7.46
C TYR A 76 5.60 -14.25 -7.13
N ALA A 77 5.79 -13.79 -5.90
CA ALA A 77 7.07 -13.26 -5.41
C ALA A 77 8.20 -14.27 -5.55
N ARG A 78 7.99 -15.55 -5.18
CA ARG A 78 9.00 -16.61 -5.30
C ARG A 78 9.46 -16.80 -6.76
N LYS A 79 8.52 -16.77 -7.71
CA LYS A 79 8.84 -16.84 -9.15
C LYS A 79 9.59 -15.59 -9.63
N LEU A 80 9.25 -14.44 -9.09
CA LEU A 80 9.89 -13.17 -9.46
C LEU A 80 11.32 -13.07 -8.93
N ILE A 81 11.62 -13.65 -7.77
CA ILE A 81 12.96 -13.72 -7.19
C ILE A 81 13.93 -14.47 -8.10
N GLU A 82 13.49 -15.56 -8.73
CA GLU A 82 14.31 -16.31 -9.70
C GLU A 82 14.74 -15.39 -10.86
N GLN A 83 13.81 -14.56 -11.36
CA GLN A 83 14.11 -13.62 -12.42
C GLN A 83 15.03 -12.50 -11.93
N ASN A 84 14.80 -12.01 -10.70
CA ASN A 84 15.63 -10.98 -10.10
C ASN A 84 17.11 -11.44 -9.96
N ILE A 85 17.32 -12.70 -9.63
CA ILE A 85 18.67 -13.31 -9.57
C ILE A 85 19.29 -13.40 -10.96
N ASN A 86 18.51 -13.85 -11.95
CA ASN A 86 18.99 -14.09 -13.31
C ASN A 86 19.39 -12.81 -14.06
N TYR A 87 18.69 -11.71 -13.79
CA TYR A 87 18.83 -10.43 -14.52
C TYR A 87 19.34 -9.28 -13.64
N LYS A 88 19.96 -9.57 -12.50
CA LYS A 88 20.39 -8.53 -11.54
C LYS A 88 21.39 -7.51 -12.10
N GLU A 89 22.14 -7.86 -13.15
CA GLU A 89 23.12 -6.98 -13.78
C GLU A 89 22.45 -6.02 -14.79
N GLU A 90 21.27 -6.35 -15.31
CA GLU A 90 20.54 -5.58 -16.31
C GLU A 90 19.31 -4.89 -15.76
N LEU A 91 18.68 -5.49 -14.75
CA LEU A 91 17.40 -5.05 -14.21
C LEU A 91 17.47 -4.82 -12.70
N LEU A 92 16.81 -3.77 -12.25
CA LEU A 92 16.37 -3.64 -10.86
C LEU A 92 14.88 -3.94 -10.80
N ILE A 93 14.52 -5.12 -10.30
CA ILE A 93 13.13 -5.57 -10.24
C ILE A 93 12.52 -5.20 -8.89
N VAL A 94 11.42 -4.45 -8.92
CA VAL A 94 10.59 -4.09 -7.78
C VAL A 94 9.22 -4.73 -7.96
N MET A 95 8.76 -5.53 -6.99
CA MET A 95 7.44 -6.14 -7.09
C MET A 95 6.34 -5.11 -6.88
N ARG A 96 5.44 -5.01 -7.87
CA ARG A 96 4.25 -4.18 -7.78
C ARG A 96 3.23 -4.82 -6.84
N VAL A 97 2.86 -4.10 -5.77
CA VAL A 97 1.88 -4.54 -4.77
C VAL A 97 0.85 -3.44 -4.53
N TYR A 98 -0.20 -3.41 -5.33
CA TYR A 98 -1.25 -2.42 -5.24
C TYR A 98 -2.38 -2.93 -4.36
N PHE A 99 -2.65 -2.24 -3.26
CA PHE A 99 -3.62 -2.63 -2.24
C PHE A 99 -4.94 -1.88 -2.34
N GLU A 100 -4.97 -0.80 -3.09
CA GLU A 100 -6.12 0.10 -3.21
C GLU A 100 -6.63 0.12 -4.65
N LYS A 101 -7.91 0.44 -4.82
CA LYS A 101 -8.56 0.59 -6.13
C LYS A 101 -9.31 1.91 -6.19
N PRO A 102 -9.12 2.72 -7.25
CA PRO A 102 -9.82 3.99 -7.42
C PRO A 102 -11.27 3.75 -7.86
N ARG A 103 -12.11 3.24 -6.94
CA ARG A 103 -13.53 2.97 -7.21
C ARG A 103 -14.40 4.05 -6.58
N THR A 104 -15.22 4.70 -7.40
CA THR A 104 -16.15 5.75 -6.94
C THR A 104 -17.47 5.20 -6.46
N THR A 105 -18.06 4.24 -7.17
CA THR A 105 -19.44 3.78 -6.92
C THR A 105 -19.53 2.26 -6.74
N VAL A 106 -19.04 1.48 -7.68
CA VAL A 106 -19.24 0.02 -7.71
C VAL A 106 -17.92 -0.71 -7.83
N GLY A 107 -17.81 -1.87 -7.17
CA GLY A 107 -16.69 -2.79 -7.25
C GLY A 107 -15.77 -2.76 -6.03
N TRP A 108 -14.99 -3.80 -5.91
CA TRP A 108 -14.06 -3.99 -4.81
C TRP A 108 -13.03 -2.85 -4.70
N LYS A 109 -12.87 -2.32 -3.50
CA LYS A 109 -12.06 -1.12 -3.22
C LYS A 109 -10.59 -1.41 -2.87
N GLY A 110 -10.15 -2.66 -2.99
CA GLY A 110 -8.79 -3.10 -2.68
C GLY A 110 -8.65 -3.73 -1.29
N LEU A 111 -7.53 -4.43 -1.08
CA LEU A 111 -7.26 -5.22 0.11
C LEU A 111 -7.32 -4.39 1.41
N ILE A 112 -6.81 -3.16 1.38
CA ILE A 112 -6.83 -2.29 2.56
C ILE A 112 -8.26 -1.93 2.94
N ASN A 113 -9.10 -1.62 1.96
CA ASN A 113 -10.45 -1.13 2.23
C ASN A 113 -11.47 -2.25 2.48
N ASP A 114 -11.33 -3.38 1.78
CA ASP A 114 -12.25 -4.51 1.89
C ASP A 114 -11.49 -5.84 1.79
N PRO A 115 -10.79 -6.24 2.87
CA PRO A 115 -9.94 -7.43 2.88
C PRO A 115 -10.71 -8.75 2.77
N ASP A 116 -11.97 -8.75 3.17
CA ASP A 116 -12.82 -9.94 3.22
C ASP A 116 -13.69 -10.11 1.97
N LEU A 117 -13.61 -9.17 1.00
CA LEU A 117 -14.38 -9.17 -0.26
C LEU A 117 -15.91 -9.22 -0.03
N ASN A 118 -16.40 -8.68 1.06
CA ASN A 118 -17.81 -8.80 1.50
C ASN A 118 -18.44 -7.46 1.90
N GLU A 119 -17.79 -6.35 1.54
CA GLU A 119 -18.25 -4.99 1.81
C GLU A 119 -18.37 -4.64 3.31
N THR A 120 -17.71 -5.40 4.18
CA THR A 120 -17.65 -5.06 5.62
C THR A 120 -16.67 -3.94 5.93
N TYR A 121 -15.80 -3.61 4.97
CA TYR A 121 -14.82 -2.50 5.06
C TYR A 121 -13.99 -2.54 6.34
N ASN A 122 -13.44 -3.71 6.67
CA ASN A 122 -12.59 -3.89 7.84
C ASN A 122 -11.17 -3.35 7.56
N ILE A 123 -11.04 -2.03 7.49
CA ILE A 123 -9.81 -1.33 7.14
C ILE A 123 -8.66 -1.70 8.12
N GLY A 124 -8.96 -1.84 9.42
CA GLY A 124 -7.95 -2.24 10.40
C GLY A 124 -7.29 -3.58 10.07
N LYS A 125 -8.09 -4.58 9.66
CA LYS A 125 -7.59 -5.86 9.16
C LYS A 125 -6.82 -5.69 7.84
N GLY A 126 -7.34 -4.87 6.93
CA GLY A 126 -6.74 -4.65 5.62
C GLY A 126 -5.35 -4.03 5.69
N VAL A 127 -5.13 -3.00 6.51
CA VAL A 127 -3.79 -2.40 6.69
C VAL A 127 -2.82 -3.35 7.38
N GLU A 128 -3.31 -4.17 8.32
CA GLU A 128 -2.47 -5.20 8.96
C GLU A 128 -2.03 -6.28 7.95
N MET A 129 -2.95 -6.77 7.11
CA MET A 129 -2.63 -7.74 6.05
C MET A 129 -1.64 -7.17 5.04
N ALA A 130 -1.84 -5.92 4.61
CA ALA A 130 -0.94 -5.25 3.66
C ALA A 130 0.47 -5.10 4.24
N ARG A 131 0.60 -4.61 5.49
CA ARG A 131 1.89 -4.47 6.16
C ARG A 131 2.59 -5.81 6.35
N LYS A 132 1.85 -6.83 6.80
CA LYS A 132 2.40 -8.18 6.97
C LYS A 132 2.94 -8.75 5.66
N LEU A 133 2.20 -8.65 4.56
CA LEU A 133 2.66 -9.10 3.25
C LEU A 133 3.95 -8.37 2.82
N LEU A 134 4.03 -7.06 3.02
CA LEU A 134 5.24 -6.29 2.69
C LEU A 134 6.46 -6.73 3.50
N ILE A 135 6.29 -7.03 4.79
CA ILE A 135 7.33 -7.61 5.62
C ILE A 135 7.76 -8.99 5.09
N ASP A 136 6.80 -9.85 4.74
CA ASP A 136 7.08 -11.19 4.22
C ASP A 136 7.82 -11.13 2.87
N LEU A 137 7.47 -10.19 1.98
CA LEU A 137 8.20 -9.93 0.73
C LEU A 137 9.64 -9.44 0.99
N ALA A 138 9.80 -8.50 1.91
CA ALA A 138 11.12 -7.96 2.26
C ALA A 138 12.04 -9.02 2.88
N LYS A 139 11.51 -9.94 3.70
CA LYS A 139 12.24 -11.13 4.20
C LYS A 139 12.69 -12.07 3.11
N LEU A 140 12.02 -12.08 1.97
CA LEU A 140 12.45 -12.80 0.76
C LEU A 140 13.47 -12.01 -0.06
N ASN A 141 13.95 -10.88 0.46
CA ASN A 141 14.85 -9.95 -0.23
C ASN A 141 14.29 -9.42 -1.56
N LEU A 142 12.97 -9.22 -1.61
CA LEU A 142 12.27 -8.67 -2.77
C LEU A 142 11.69 -7.29 -2.43
N PRO A 143 12.22 -6.21 -3.04
CA PRO A 143 11.70 -4.88 -2.81
C PRO A 143 10.29 -4.71 -3.41
N ALA A 144 9.46 -3.93 -2.73
CA ALA A 144 8.08 -3.69 -3.13
C ALA A 144 7.82 -2.23 -3.50
N GLY A 145 6.94 -2.06 -4.49
CA GLY A 145 6.40 -0.77 -4.92
C GLY A 145 4.89 -0.75 -4.91
N THR A 146 4.29 0.35 -4.48
CA THR A 146 2.82 0.48 -4.42
C THR A 146 2.34 1.80 -5.01
N GLU A 147 1.03 1.91 -5.18
CA GLU A 147 0.34 3.15 -5.49
C GLU A 147 -0.42 3.64 -4.26
N PHE A 148 -0.30 4.91 -3.96
CA PHE A 148 -1.04 5.57 -2.89
C PHE A 148 -2.20 6.35 -3.49
N LEU A 149 -3.43 5.95 -3.16
CA LEU A 149 -4.66 6.60 -3.59
C LEU A 149 -5.29 7.43 -2.47
N TYR A 150 -5.02 7.08 -1.22
CA TYR A 150 -5.55 7.77 -0.04
C TYR A 150 -4.41 8.33 0.81
N PRO A 151 -4.62 9.51 1.45
CA PRO A 151 -3.55 10.17 2.20
C PRO A 151 -3.20 9.48 3.53
N ILE A 152 -4.00 8.52 3.99
CA ILE A 152 -3.83 7.87 5.29
C ILE A 152 -3.00 6.58 5.17
N SER A 153 -3.22 5.78 4.14
CA SER A 153 -2.55 4.48 3.94
C SER A 153 -1.02 4.56 3.92
N PRO A 154 -0.38 5.62 3.38
CA PRO A 154 1.08 5.76 3.47
C PRO A 154 1.63 5.65 4.88
N GLN A 155 0.94 6.19 5.89
CA GLN A 155 1.40 6.22 7.27
C GLN A 155 1.62 4.83 7.89
N TYR A 156 1.02 3.79 7.31
CA TYR A 156 1.12 2.41 7.79
C TYR A 156 2.20 1.58 7.11
N ILE A 157 2.68 1.97 5.93
CA ILE A 157 3.49 1.10 5.08
C ILE A 157 4.68 1.77 4.38
N THR A 158 4.82 3.10 4.44
CA THR A 158 5.92 3.79 3.71
C THR A 158 7.30 3.35 4.14
N ASP A 159 7.49 2.94 5.37
CA ASP A 159 8.78 2.46 5.89
C ASP A 159 9.27 1.15 5.23
N ILE A 160 8.37 0.42 4.52
CA ILE A 160 8.67 -0.86 3.86
C ILE A 160 8.63 -0.74 2.33
N ILE A 161 8.18 0.38 1.79
CA ILE A 161 8.03 0.59 0.34
C ILE A 161 9.29 1.20 -0.25
N SER A 162 9.82 0.58 -1.30
CA SER A 162 10.99 1.08 -2.04
C SER A 162 10.62 2.06 -3.17
N TRP A 163 9.44 1.88 -3.78
CA TRP A 163 8.90 2.74 -4.84
C TRP A 163 7.44 3.07 -4.57
N GLY A 164 7.07 4.34 -4.63
CA GLY A 164 5.69 4.79 -4.46
C GLY A 164 5.22 5.62 -5.64
N ALA A 165 4.13 5.22 -6.29
CA ALA A 165 3.39 6.06 -7.21
C ALA A 165 2.30 6.80 -6.44
N ILE A 166 2.13 8.10 -6.71
CA ILE A 166 1.01 8.88 -6.19
C ILE A 166 -0.06 8.86 -7.29
N GLY A 167 -1.13 8.14 -7.05
CA GLY A 167 -2.29 8.11 -7.93
C GLY A 167 -3.08 9.41 -7.88
N GLU A 168 -4.08 9.52 -8.73
CA GLU A 168 -5.00 10.64 -8.71
C GLU A 168 -5.77 10.61 -7.39
N LEU A 169 -5.35 11.46 -6.45
CA LEU A 169 -6.11 11.71 -5.24
C LEU A 169 -7.49 12.15 -5.68
N GLN A 170 -8.52 11.38 -5.35
CA GLN A 170 -9.90 11.81 -5.59
C GLN A 170 -10.04 13.19 -4.98
N LYS A 171 -10.19 14.20 -5.85
CA LYS A 171 -10.57 15.54 -5.41
C LYS A 171 -11.78 15.33 -4.53
N ALA A 172 -11.66 15.64 -3.25
CA ALA A 172 -12.82 15.72 -2.39
C ALA A 172 -13.80 16.60 -3.14
N LYS A 173 -14.92 16.04 -3.58
CA LYS A 173 -16.01 16.85 -4.09
C LYS A 173 -16.49 17.65 -2.90
N PHE A 174 -15.95 18.85 -2.76
CA PHE A 174 -16.58 19.86 -1.94
C PHE A 174 -18.00 19.95 -2.49
N ILE A 175 -18.95 19.78 -1.61
CA ILE A 175 -20.37 19.97 -1.90
C ILE A 175 -20.49 21.44 -2.29
N GLU A 176 -20.50 21.69 -3.59
CA GLU A 176 -21.01 22.96 -4.09
C GLU A 176 -22.51 22.96 -3.76
N SER A 177 -22.87 23.87 -2.89
CA SER A 177 -24.22 24.15 -2.44
C SER A 177 -25.10 24.67 -3.56
#